data_89ee339ccd034200670d3eb7a62adf2c
#
_entry.id   89ee339ccd034200670d3eb7a62adf2c
#
_cell.length_a   1.000
_cell.length_b   1.000
_cell.length_c   1.000
_cell.angle_alpha   90.00
_cell.angle_beta   90.00
_cell.angle_gamma   90.00
#
_symmetry.space_group_name_H-M   'P 1'
#
loop_
_entity.id
_entity.type
_entity.pdbx_description
1 polymer ?
#
loop_
_entity_poly.entity_id
_entity_poly.type
_entity_poly.pdbx_seq_one_letter_code
_entity_poly.pdbx_strand_id
1 'polypeptide(L)'
;MSSKKIIECVPNFSEGKDKEIIDRICAEIETVDTAEILDVDMGADTNRTVVTFIAESEYVEDAAFKGIKKASELINMNKHTGAHPRMGATDVCPFIPVSNITMEECVDIAKKLGEKVGNDLNIPVFLYEAAATNEERQNLANVRSGEYEGLSEKLKDKKWKPDFGPDETNLKSGATAIGAREFLIAYNINLNTTDRTYANEIAYELRERGRWKRINQKDNFYYKGDIVNFAEGYYPDGNSNYVGNSLKEIEDYYQKDGRDFRKRYYSLGLDPENLSGKPVYKDGRFTHVKGLGWVIPEYNRAQISMNLTNYKISSIHEIYDAACEEAEKRGLRVTGSEIVGLVPYQAIENAGKHYLRKMGKSS
;
A
#
# COMPACT_ATOMS: atom_id res chain seq x y z
N MET A 1 26.07 1.90 -26.90
CA MET A 1 25.79 0.83 -25.93
C MET A 1 24.33 0.95 -25.59
N SER A 2 23.51 -0.08 -25.81
CA SER A 2 22.12 -0.06 -25.36
C SER A 2 22.14 0.08 -23.82
N SER A 3 21.48 1.10 -23.31
CA SER A 3 21.37 1.31 -21.88
C SER A 3 20.52 0.18 -21.31
N LYS A 4 21.06 -0.58 -20.34
CA LYS A 4 20.36 -1.70 -19.70
C LYS A 4 19.04 -1.23 -19.08
N LYS A 5 17.99 -1.98 -19.30
CA LYS A 5 16.69 -1.78 -18.67
C LYS A 5 16.69 -2.51 -17.32
N ILE A 6 16.62 -1.77 -16.23
CA ILE A 6 16.68 -2.33 -14.88
C ILE A 6 15.32 -2.17 -14.19
N ILE A 7 14.86 -3.26 -13.60
CA ILE A 7 13.62 -3.33 -12.83
C ILE A 7 13.95 -3.80 -11.41
N GLU A 8 13.35 -3.15 -10.43
CA GLU A 8 13.28 -3.65 -9.07
C GLU A 8 12.03 -4.50 -8.91
N CYS A 9 12.15 -5.63 -8.22
CA CYS A 9 11.03 -6.47 -7.82
C CYS A 9 11.05 -6.64 -6.30
N VAL A 10 9.88 -6.50 -5.66
CA VAL A 10 9.77 -6.49 -4.19
C VAL A 10 8.72 -7.51 -3.73
N PRO A 11 8.94 -8.82 -3.97
CA PRO A 11 8.03 -9.84 -3.48
C PRO A 11 7.99 -9.87 -1.95
N ASN A 12 6.80 -10.14 -1.43
CA ASN A 12 6.59 -10.28 0.00
C ASN A 12 6.09 -11.70 0.28
N PHE A 13 6.81 -12.41 1.13
CA PHE A 13 6.55 -13.80 1.45
C PHE A 13 5.94 -13.93 2.85
N SER A 14 4.97 -14.83 3.02
CA SER A 14 4.32 -15.11 4.29
C SER A 14 5.17 -16.08 5.13
N GLU A 15 6.36 -15.67 5.44
CA GLU A 15 7.31 -16.31 6.36
C GLU A 15 8.24 -15.23 6.92
N GLY A 16 8.34 -15.13 8.22
CA GLY A 16 9.19 -14.14 8.88
C GLY A 16 9.93 -14.69 10.09
N LYS A 17 9.86 -16.00 10.33
CA LYS A 17 10.43 -16.69 11.50
C LYS A 17 11.53 -17.66 11.12
N ASP A 18 11.34 -18.39 10.03
CA ASP A 18 12.30 -19.37 9.55
C ASP A 18 13.18 -18.75 8.45
N LYS A 19 14.39 -18.36 8.86
CA LYS A 19 15.37 -17.77 7.95
C LYS A 19 15.80 -18.74 6.84
N GLU A 20 15.86 -20.05 7.10
CA GLU A 20 16.28 -21.02 6.10
C GLU A 20 15.32 -21.08 4.92
N ILE A 21 14.01 -20.95 5.17
CA ILE A 21 12.99 -20.86 4.12
C ILE A 21 13.26 -19.65 3.23
N ILE A 22 13.50 -18.50 3.83
CA ILE A 22 13.76 -17.26 3.08
C ILE A 22 15.07 -17.33 2.32
N ASP A 23 16.15 -17.84 2.93
CA ASP A 23 17.44 -18.02 2.27
C ASP A 23 17.32 -18.92 1.03
N ARG A 24 16.51 -19.98 1.09
CA ARG A 24 16.24 -20.86 -0.05
C ARG A 24 15.42 -20.18 -1.15
N ILE A 25 14.49 -19.31 -0.81
CA ILE A 25 13.74 -18.52 -1.79
C ILE A 25 14.68 -17.52 -2.48
N CYS A 26 15.51 -16.81 -1.72
CA CYS A 26 16.49 -15.86 -2.26
C CYS A 26 17.51 -16.57 -3.17
N ALA A 27 18.05 -17.71 -2.74
CA ALA A 27 18.98 -18.49 -3.54
C ALA A 27 18.38 -18.93 -4.90
N GLU A 28 17.08 -19.24 -4.94
CA GLU A 28 16.40 -19.60 -6.18
C GLU A 28 16.25 -18.40 -7.12
N ILE A 29 15.96 -17.20 -6.58
CA ILE A 29 15.92 -15.94 -7.35
C ILE A 29 17.28 -15.66 -7.98
N GLU A 30 18.37 -15.78 -7.21
CA GLU A 30 19.75 -15.52 -7.65
C GLU A 30 20.31 -16.56 -8.63
N THR A 31 19.60 -17.67 -8.91
CA THR A 31 19.97 -18.57 -10.01
C THR A 31 19.74 -17.98 -11.39
N VAL A 32 19.02 -16.84 -11.48
CA VAL A 32 18.71 -16.18 -12.74
C VAL A 32 19.77 -15.11 -13.05
N ASP A 33 20.21 -15.07 -14.30
CA ASP A 33 21.19 -14.08 -14.73
C ASP A 33 20.75 -12.65 -14.40
N THR A 34 21.68 -11.83 -13.97
CA THR A 34 21.47 -10.41 -13.58
C THR A 34 20.56 -10.17 -12.36
N ALA A 35 19.96 -11.22 -11.79
CA ALA A 35 19.19 -11.08 -10.56
C ALA A 35 20.12 -10.94 -9.35
N GLU A 36 19.93 -9.85 -8.59
CA GLU A 36 20.72 -9.53 -7.40
C GLU A 36 19.80 -9.13 -6.25
N ILE A 37 19.90 -9.82 -5.11
CA ILE A 37 19.18 -9.47 -3.88
C ILE A 37 19.84 -8.23 -3.26
N LEU A 38 19.06 -7.20 -3.06
CA LEU A 38 19.51 -5.94 -2.45
C LEU A 38 19.18 -5.84 -0.97
N ASP A 39 18.06 -6.43 -0.55
CA ASP A 39 17.60 -6.35 0.85
C ASP A 39 16.67 -7.50 1.19
N VAL A 40 16.72 -7.94 2.46
CA VAL A 40 15.84 -8.97 3.03
C VAL A 40 15.40 -8.52 4.41
N ASP A 41 14.18 -7.99 4.51
CA ASP A 41 13.59 -7.50 5.75
C ASP A 41 12.62 -8.54 6.33
N MET A 42 13.06 -9.24 7.37
CA MET A 42 12.29 -10.28 8.06
C MET A 42 11.58 -9.74 9.30
N GLY A 43 10.25 -9.83 9.32
CA GLY A 43 9.42 -9.44 10.46
C GLY A 43 8.81 -10.65 11.18
N ALA A 44 9.34 -11.02 12.35
CA ALA A 44 8.87 -12.18 13.10
C ALA A 44 7.42 -12.01 13.63
N ASP A 45 7.06 -10.83 14.12
CA ASP A 45 5.73 -10.52 14.65
C ASP A 45 4.66 -10.50 13.55
N THR A 46 5.03 -9.95 12.39
CA THR A 46 4.18 -9.93 11.20
C THR A 46 4.15 -11.28 10.50
N ASN A 47 5.11 -12.14 10.77
CA ASN A 47 5.38 -13.41 10.11
C ASN A 47 5.42 -13.23 8.58
N ARG A 48 6.26 -12.29 8.14
CA ARG A 48 6.37 -11.84 6.77
C ARG A 48 7.78 -11.36 6.48
N THR A 49 8.28 -11.63 5.28
CA THR A 49 9.54 -11.11 4.78
C THR A 49 9.32 -10.32 3.51
N VAL A 50 9.93 -9.16 3.43
CA VAL A 50 10.04 -8.37 2.21
C VAL A 50 11.41 -8.65 1.61
N VAL A 51 11.44 -9.16 0.39
CA VAL A 51 12.68 -9.36 -0.36
C VAL A 51 12.72 -8.32 -1.48
N THR A 52 13.82 -7.59 -1.58
CA THR A 52 14.04 -6.63 -2.66
C THR A 52 15.17 -7.13 -3.54
N PHE A 53 14.91 -7.28 -4.83
CA PHE A 53 15.94 -7.62 -5.81
C PHE A 53 15.80 -6.78 -7.08
N ILE A 54 16.89 -6.69 -7.84
CA ILE A 54 16.91 -6.09 -9.17
C ILE A 54 17.29 -7.14 -10.20
N ALA A 55 16.84 -6.93 -11.44
CA ALA A 55 17.31 -7.66 -12.59
C ALA A 55 17.13 -6.84 -13.88
N GLU A 56 17.81 -7.24 -14.96
CA GLU A 56 17.50 -6.73 -16.29
C GLU A 56 16.12 -7.20 -16.73
N SER A 57 15.41 -6.40 -17.54
CA SER A 57 14.01 -6.63 -17.91
C SER A 57 13.75 -7.98 -18.57
N GLU A 58 14.75 -8.58 -19.20
CA GLU A 58 14.66 -9.88 -19.87
C GLU A 58 14.63 -11.05 -18.87
N TYR A 59 15.13 -10.83 -17.64
CA TYR A 59 15.35 -11.87 -16.63
C TYR A 59 14.45 -11.72 -15.41
N VAL A 60 13.93 -10.52 -15.13
CA VAL A 60 13.20 -10.22 -13.89
C VAL A 60 11.94 -11.08 -13.72
N GLU A 61 11.24 -11.41 -14.82
CA GLU A 61 10.05 -12.27 -14.80
C GLU A 61 10.40 -13.68 -14.30
N ASP A 62 11.48 -14.27 -14.86
CA ASP A 62 11.91 -15.62 -14.46
C ASP A 62 12.42 -15.67 -13.03
N ALA A 63 13.16 -14.64 -12.58
CA ALA A 63 13.60 -14.50 -11.20
C ALA A 63 12.41 -14.43 -10.22
N ALA A 64 11.39 -13.60 -10.53
CA ALA A 64 10.17 -13.50 -9.74
C ALA A 64 9.39 -14.83 -9.73
N PHE A 65 9.26 -15.48 -10.88
CA PHE A 65 8.57 -16.78 -10.98
C PHE A 65 9.24 -17.84 -10.12
N LYS A 66 10.58 -17.96 -10.17
CA LYS A 66 11.34 -18.92 -9.36
C LYS A 66 11.14 -18.66 -7.86
N GLY A 67 11.16 -17.41 -7.43
CA GLY A 67 10.86 -17.03 -6.04
C GLY A 67 9.45 -17.43 -5.62
N ILE A 68 8.42 -17.13 -6.42
CA ILE A 68 7.02 -17.51 -6.17
C ILE A 68 6.87 -19.03 -6.11
N LYS A 69 7.46 -19.74 -7.07
CA LYS A 69 7.42 -21.20 -7.11
C LYS A 69 8.06 -21.78 -5.85
N LYS A 70 9.25 -21.33 -5.47
CA LYS A 70 9.93 -21.82 -4.26
C LYS A 70 9.12 -21.52 -3.01
N ALA A 71 8.53 -20.33 -2.89
CA ALA A 71 7.66 -19.98 -1.78
C ALA A 71 6.43 -20.91 -1.70
N SER A 72 5.80 -21.25 -2.83
CA SER A 72 4.67 -22.17 -2.88
C SER A 72 5.01 -23.61 -2.46
N GLU A 73 6.27 -24.02 -2.66
CA GLU A 73 6.79 -25.31 -2.22
C GLU A 73 7.04 -25.37 -0.71
N LEU A 74 7.55 -24.29 -0.13
CA LEU A 74 8.06 -24.26 1.25
C LEU A 74 7.07 -23.72 2.26
N ILE A 75 6.25 -22.71 1.89
CA ILE A 75 5.31 -22.04 2.79
C ILE A 75 3.96 -22.75 2.70
N ASN A 76 3.33 -22.95 3.87
CA ASN A 76 2.00 -23.55 3.96
C ASN A 76 1.03 -22.61 4.67
N MET A 77 0.15 -21.97 3.90
CA MET A 77 -0.81 -20.99 4.41
C MET A 77 -1.83 -21.57 5.39
N ASN A 78 -2.13 -22.88 5.34
CA ASN A 78 -3.01 -23.52 6.33
C ASN A 78 -2.43 -23.48 7.75
N LYS A 79 -1.13 -23.30 7.91
CA LYS A 79 -0.42 -23.24 9.19
C LYS A 79 0.07 -21.85 9.54
N HIS A 80 -0.07 -20.91 8.61
CA HIS A 80 0.48 -19.57 8.75
C HIS A 80 -0.41 -18.69 9.62
N THR A 81 0.20 -18.01 10.59
CA THR A 81 -0.39 -16.96 11.41
C THR A 81 0.58 -15.78 11.54
N GLY A 82 0.08 -14.55 11.46
CA GLY A 82 0.86 -13.33 11.59
C GLY A 82 -0.05 -12.11 11.71
N ALA A 83 0.48 -11.02 12.25
CA ALA A 83 -0.30 -9.79 12.45
C ALA A 83 -0.51 -8.97 11.16
N HIS A 84 0.26 -9.26 10.12
CA HIS A 84 0.15 -8.53 8.84
C HIS A 84 -0.92 -9.17 7.93
N PRO A 85 -1.78 -8.36 7.27
CA PRO A 85 -2.71 -8.85 6.27
C PRO A 85 -1.99 -9.57 5.12
N ARG A 86 -2.47 -10.76 4.76
CA ARG A 86 -1.88 -11.58 3.67
C ARG A 86 -2.93 -12.49 3.06
N MET A 87 -2.74 -12.89 1.82
CA MET A 87 -3.63 -13.82 1.13
C MET A 87 -2.93 -15.04 0.51
N GLY A 88 -1.61 -15.12 0.56
CA GLY A 88 -0.88 -16.28 0.06
C GLY A 88 0.56 -16.36 0.46
N ALA A 89 1.23 -17.47 0.11
CA ALA A 89 2.64 -17.74 0.38
C ALA A 89 3.54 -16.63 -0.19
N THR A 90 3.29 -16.23 -1.44
CA THR A 90 3.72 -14.94 -1.97
C THR A 90 2.49 -14.03 -1.97
N ASP A 91 2.45 -13.12 -1.01
CA ASP A 91 1.32 -12.23 -0.84
C ASP A 91 1.24 -11.20 -1.97
N VAL A 92 2.36 -10.54 -2.28
CA VAL A 92 2.47 -9.59 -3.39
C VAL A 92 3.81 -9.71 -4.11
N CYS A 93 3.80 -9.37 -5.41
CA CYS A 93 5.00 -9.31 -6.26
C CYS A 93 4.89 -8.11 -7.23
N PRO A 94 5.35 -6.92 -6.82
CA PRO A 94 5.37 -5.73 -7.67
C PRO A 94 6.65 -5.61 -8.49
N PHE A 95 6.52 -5.05 -9.69
CA PHE A 95 7.61 -4.56 -10.52
C PHE A 95 7.68 -3.02 -10.48
N ILE A 96 8.88 -2.49 -10.31
CA ILE A 96 9.13 -1.06 -10.17
C ILE A 96 10.14 -0.63 -11.24
N PRO A 97 9.82 0.34 -12.11
CA PRO A 97 10.75 0.83 -13.12
C PRO A 97 11.90 1.60 -12.46
N VAL A 98 13.16 1.16 -12.68
CA VAL A 98 14.37 1.80 -12.13
C VAL A 98 15.09 2.62 -13.19
N SER A 99 15.46 1.99 -14.32
CA SER A 99 16.27 2.65 -15.34
C SER A 99 15.91 2.16 -16.74
N ASN A 100 15.72 3.12 -17.66
CA ASN A 100 15.50 2.90 -19.09
C ASN A 100 14.28 2.02 -19.43
N ILE A 101 13.33 1.91 -18.53
CA ILE A 101 12.10 1.14 -18.70
C ILE A 101 10.90 1.97 -18.24
N THR A 102 9.75 1.76 -18.87
CA THR A 102 8.51 2.48 -18.55
C THR A 102 7.62 1.66 -17.60
N MET A 103 6.62 2.33 -17.03
CA MET A 103 5.60 1.66 -16.21
C MET A 103 4.79 0.66 -17.04
N GLU A 104 4.48 1.00 -18.29
CA GLU A 104 3.72 0.13 -19.21
C GLU A 104 4.48 -1.17 -19.49
N GLU A 105 5.80 -1.11 -19.68
CA GLU A 105 6.63 -2.30 -19.85
C GLU A 105 6.64 -3.17 -18.57
N CYS A 106 6.66 -2.55 -17.39
CA CYS A 106 6.52 -3.28 -16.11
C CYS A 106 5.14 -3.93 -15.96
N VAL A 107 4.07 -3.27 -16.44
CA VAL A 107 2.71 -3.83 -16.48
C VAL A 107 2.66 -5.07 -17.38
N ASP A 108 3.30 -5.04 -18.54
CA ASP A 108 3.33 -6.18 -19.45
C ASP A 108 4.09 -7.38 -18.84
N ILE A 109 5.19 -7.11 -18.12
CA ILE A 109 5.91 -8.16 -17.37
C ILE A 109 5.03 -8.73 -16.25
N ALA A 110 4.32 -7.88 -15.50
CA ALA A 110 3.42 -8.32 -14.44
C ALA A 110 2.29 -9.24 -14.98
N LYS A 111 1.73 -8.93 -16.16
CA LYS A 111 0.71 -9.77 -16.81
C LYS A 111 1.28 -11.13 -17.23
N LYS A 112 2.46 -11.15 -17.86
CA LYS A 112 3.13 -12.39 -18.27
C LYS A 112 3.44 -13.29 -17.07
N LEU A 113 3.99 -12.69 -15.99
CA LEU A 113 4.23 -13.43 -14.76
C LEU A 113 2.93 -13.96 -14.15
N GLY A 114 1.87 -13.15 -14.15
CA GLY A 114 0.56 -13.55 -13.63
C GLY A 114 -0.02 -14.75 -14.38
N GLU A 115 0.03 -14.72 -15.68
CA GLU A 115 -0.41 -15.83 -16.54
C GLU A 115 0.40 -17.10 -16.26
N LYS A 116 1.73 -17.00 -16.20
CA LYS A 116 2.63 -18.14 -15.92
C LYS A 116 2.39 -18.73 -14.52
N VAL A 117 2.22 -17.89 -13.49
CA VAL A 117 1.93 -18.34 -12.12
C VAL A 117 0.57 -19.03 -12.06
N GLY A 118 -0.45 -18.45 -12.68
CA GLY A 118 -1.79 -19.04 -12.73
C GLY A 118 -1.82 -20.39 -13.41
N ASN A 119 -1.15 -20.53 -14.55
CA ASN A 119 -1.16 -21.74 -15.36
C ASN A 119 -0.25 -22.84 -14.78
N ASP A 120 0.98 -22.52 -14.40
CA ASP A 120 1.98 -23.49 -14.03
C ASP A 120 1.91 -23.91 -12.55
N LEU A 121 1.46 -23.01 -11.67
CA LEU A 121 1.42 -23.24 -10.23
C LEU A 121 0.00 -23.44 -9.67
N ASN A 122 -1.04 -23.23 -10.48
CA ASN A 122 -2.44 -23.26 -10.05
C ASN A 122 -2.71 -22.35 -8.85
N ILE A 123 -2.14 -21.14 -8.86
CA ILE A 123 -2.34 -20.11 -7.83
C ILE A 123 -3.24 -19.02 -8.43
N PRO A 124 -4.37 -18.66 -7.78
CA PRO A 124 -5.16 -17.51 -8.17
C PRO A 124 -4.32 -16.22 -8.15
N VAL A 125 -4.34 -15.46 -9.25
CA VAL A 125 -3.58 -14.22 -9.41
C VAL A 125 -4.52 -13.04 -9.60
N PHE A 126 -4.29 -11.99 -8.82
CA PHE A 126 -4.96 -10.70 -8.96
C PHE A 126 -3.96 -9.65 -9.43
N LEU A 127 -4.24 -9.00 -10.56
CA LEU A 127 -3.47 -7.85 -11.00
C LEU A 127 -3.85 -6.61 -10.18
N TYR A 128 -2.85 -5.80 -9.77
CA TYR A 128 -3.09 -4.62 -8.93
C TYR A 128 -2.24 -3.41 -9.31
N GLU A 129 -2.52 -2.25 -8.71
CA GLU A 129 -1.91 -0.94 -8.98
C GLU A 129 -1.96 -0.60 -10.49
N ALA A 130 -0.84 -0.27 -11.16
CA ALA A 130 -0.83 0.07 -12.58
C ALA A 130 -1.26 -1.09 -13.49
N ALA A 131 -1.10 -2.35 -13.06
CA ALA A 131 -1.52 -3.52 -13.83
C ALA A 131 -2.99 -3.91 -13.60
N ALA A 132 -3.71 -3.24 -12.68
CA ALA A 132 -5.08 -3.57 -12.33
C ALA A 132 -6.03 -3.57 -13.54
N THR A 133 -6.91 -4.57 -13.61
CA THR A 133 -7.91 -4.72 -14.69
C THR A 133 -9.18 -3.89 -14.44
N ASN A 134 -9.36 -3.38 -13.22
CA ASN A 134 -10.44 -2.45 -12.86
C ASN A 134 -10.01 -1.54 -11.71
N GLU A 135 -10.74 -0.43 -11.50
CA GLU A 135 -10.40 0.60 -10.51
C GLU A 135 -10.35 0.08 -9.07
N GLU A 136 -11.18 -0.88 -8.73
CA GLU A 136 -11.24 -1.42 -7.37
C GLU A 136 -9.98 -2.21 -7.00
N ARG A 137 -9.33 -2.84 -7.98
CA ARG A 137 -8.07 -3.59 -7.81
C ARG A 137 -6.83 -2.72 -7.80
N GLN A 138 -6.93 -1.45 -8.17
CA GLN A 138 -5.81 -0.52 -8.04
C GLN A 138 -5.33 -0.42 -6.58
N ASN A 139 -6.24 -0.52 -5.61
CA ASN A 139 -5.85 -0.51 -4.20
C ASN A 139 -5.63 -1.93 -3.67
N LEU A 140 -4.37 -2.27 -3.38
CA LEU A 140 -3.98 -3.55 -2.81
C LEU A 140 -4.79 -3.94 -1.54
N ALA A 141 -5.21 -2.96 -0.73
CA ALA A 141 -6.01 -3.25 0.46
C ALA A 141 -7.39 -3.85 0.11
N ASN A 142 -7.97 -3.48 -1.03
CA ASN A 142 -9.21 -4.06 -1.53
C ASN A 142 -8.98 -5.50 -2.03
N VAL A 143 -7.85 -5.71 -2.74
CA VAL A 143 -7.45 -7.04 -3.21
C VAL A 143 -7.23 -7.99 -2.05
N ARG A 144 -6.59 -7.53 -0.97
CA ARG A 144 -6.34 -8.32 0.25
C ARG A 144 -7.56 -8.47 1.17
N SER A 145 -8.66 -7.74 0.94
CA SER A 145 -9.81 -7.76 1.86
C SER A 145 -10.33 -9.19 2.08
N GLY A 146 -10.54 -9.55 3.33
CA GLY A 146 -10.87 -10.93 3.75
C GLY A 146 -9.65 -11.79 4.02
N GLU A 147 -8.48 -11.40 3.59
CA GLU A 147 -7.20 -12.11 3.77
C GLU A 147 -7.24 -13.56 3.26
N TYR A 148 -6.33 -14.41 3.68
CA TYR A 148 -6.33 -15.83 3.31
C TYR A 148 -7.59 -16.54 3.83
N GLU A 149 -8.06 -16.21 5.03
CA GLU A 149 -9.21 -16.83 5.68
C GLU A 149 -10.52 -16.57 4.94
N GLY A 150 -10.68 -15.39 4.35
CA GLY A 150 -11.85 -15.01 3.57
C GLY A 150 -11.72 -15.28 2.07
N LEU A 151 -10.57 -15.78 1.60
CA LEU A 151 -10.29 -15.94 0.17
C LEU A 151 -11.28 -16.87 -0.53
N SER A 152 -11.62 -17.99 0.11
CA SER A 152 -12.56 -18.98 -0.45
C SER A 152 -13.95 -18.40 -0.66
N GLU A 153 -14.41 -17.52 0.23
CA GLU A 153 -15.71 -16.86 0.08
C GLU A 153 -15.62 -15.74 -0.96
N LYS A 154 -14.52 -14.99 -0.97
CA LYS A 154 -14.27 -13.93 -1.96
C LYS A 154 -14.28 -14.43 -3.40
N LEU A 155 -13.69 -15.59 -3.67
CA LEU A 155 -13.62 -16.20 -5.00
C LEU A 155 -14.99 -16.65 -5.54
N LYS A 156 -16.01 -16.80 -4.71
CA LYS A 156 -17.40 -17.08 -5.13
C LYS A 156 -18.08 -15.86 -5.77
N ASP A 157 -17.61 -14.65 -5.43
CA ASP A 157 -18.12 -13.43 -6.00
C ASP A 157 -17.49 -13.21 -7.40
N LYS A 158 -18.34 -13.16 -8.44
CA LYS A 158 -17.93 -12.92 -9.84
C LYS A 158 -17.04 -11.68 -10.02
N LYS A 159 -17.20 -10.67 -9.17
CA LYS A 159 -16.41 -9.44 -9.15
C LYS A 159 -14.94 -9.70 -8.79
N TRP A 160 -14.69 -10.73 -7.97
CA TRP A 160 -13.38 -11.14 -7.50
C TRP A 160 -12.84 -12.38 -8.22
N LYS A 161 -13.35 -12.69 -9.42
CA LYS A 161 -12.73 -13.70 -10.27
C LYS A 161 -11.25 -13.34 -10.51
N PRO A 162 -10.29 -14.26 -10.30
CA PRO A 162 -8.88 -14.00 -10.56
C PRO A 162 -8.64 -13.57 -12.02
N ASP A 163 -7.62 -12.78 -12.26
CA ASP A 163 -7.19 -12.41 -13.60
C ASP A 163 -6.55 -13.61 -14.30
N PHE A 164 -5.86 -14.47 -13.53
CA PHE A 164 -5.25 -15.71 -14.00
C PHE A 164 -5.36 -16.80 -12.93
N GLY A 165 -5.26 -18.06 -13.38
CA GLY A 165 -5.32 -19.22 -12.50
C GLY A 165 -6.75 -19.66 -12.14
N PRO A 166 -6.90 -20.57 -11.18
CA PRO A 166 -8.18 -21.17 -10.84
C PRO A 166 -9.10 -20.22 -10.06
N ASP A 167 -10.41 -20.40 -10.23
CA ASP A 167 -11.45 -19.71 -9.45
C ASP A 167 -11.63 -20.31 -8.03
N GLU A 168 -10.73 -21.20 -7.61
CA GLU A 168 -10.75 -21.89 -6.32
C GLU A 168 -9.48 -21.57 -5.51
N THR A 169 -9.62 -21.57 -4.19
CA THR A 169 -8.49 -21.30 -3.29
C THR A 169 -7.45 -22.41 -3.37
N ASN A 170 -6.20 -22.07 -3.67
CA ASN A 170 -5.09 -22.97 -3.42
C ASN A 170 -4.82 -23.03 -1.91
N LEU A 171 -5.23 -24.13 -1.26
CA LEU A 171 -5.17 -24.26 0.21
C LEU A 171 -3.73 -24.13 0.75
N LYS A 172 -2.72 -24.55 0.00
CA LYS A 172 -1.32 -24.48 0.45
C LYS A 172 -0.72 -23.09 0.24
N SER A 173 -0.94 -22.51 -0.94
CA SER A 173 -0.27 -21.28 -1.38
C SER A 173 -1.16 -20.04 -1.30
N GLY A 174 -2.48 -20.19 -1.15
CA GLY A 174 -3.42 -19.06 -1.18
C GLY A 174 -3.54 -18.47 -2.58
N ALA A 175 -3.54 -17.14 -2.66
CA ALA A 175 -3.53 -16.34 -3.88
C ALA A 175 -2.41 -15.31 -3.83
N THR A 176 -2.04 -14.73 -4.97
CA THR A 176 -1.00 -13.70 -5.03
C THR A 176 -1.49 -12.47 -5.80
N ALA A 177 -1.06 -11.28 -5.36
CA ALA A 177 -1.23 -10.04 -6.11
C ALA A 177 0.07 -9.72 -6.87
N ILE A 178 -0.04 -9.59 -8.20
CA ILE A 178 1.09 -9.23 -9.07
C ILE A 178 0.78 -7.90 -9.73
N GLY A 179 1.75 -6.98 -9.80
CA GLY A 179 1.47 -5.66 -10.37
C GLY A 179 2.71 -4.87 -10.70
N ALA A 180 2.49 -3.62 -11.12
CA ALA A 180 3.54 -2.64 -11.34
C ALA A 180 3.18 -1.35 -10.58
N ARG A 181 4.17 -0.71 -9.96
CA ARG A 181 3.98 0.50 -9.18
C ARG A 181 5.22 1.38 -9.17
N GLU A 182 5.06 2.62 -8.74
CA GLU A 182 6.17 3.50 -8.41
C GLU A 182 6.92 3.02 -7.15
N PHE A 183 8.11 3.59 -6.90
CA PHE A 183 8.82 3.37 -5.64
C PHE A 183 7.94 3.71 -4.44
N LEU A 184 7.89 2.80 -3.49
CA LEU A 184 7.23 2.99 -2.22
C LEU A 184 8.29 3.26 -1.16
N ILE A 185 8.14 4.37 -0.42
CA ILE A 185 9.00 4.66 0.72
C ILE A 185 8.20 4.36 2.00
N ALA A 186 8.67 3.38 2.78
CA ALA A 186 8.16 3.15 4.12
C ALA A 186 8.80 4.19 5.07
N TYR A 187 7.97 5.03 5.67
CA TYR A 187 8.41 6.17 6.46
C TYR A 187 7.64 6.28 7.76
N ASN A 188 8.36 6.25 8.86
CA ASN A 188 7.79 6.28 10.21
C ASN A 188 8.21 7.56 10.94
N ILE A 189 7.28 8.14 11.72
CA ILE A 189 7.51 9.35 12.51
C ILE A 189 7.13 9.09 13.96
N ASN A 190 8.09 9.29 14.87
CA ASN A 190 7.95 9.04 16.30
C ASN A 190 7.39 10.26 17.03
N LEU A 191 6.48 10.04 17.97
CA LEU A 191 5.87 11.06 18.81
C LEU A 191 6.36 10.93 20.26
N ASN A 192 6.33 12.04 21.01
CA ASN A 192 6.63 12.08 22.43
C ASN A 192 5.47 11.60 23.33
N THR A 193 4.70 10.63 22.87
CA THR A 193 3.59 10.02 23.60
C THR A 193 3.57 8.51 23.42
N THR A 194 2.87 7.79 24.29
CA THR A 194 2.58 6.35 24.18
C THR A 194 1.15 6.09 23.73
N ASP A 195 0.34 7.14 23.60
CA ASP A 195 -1.06 7.00 23.20
C ASP A 195 -1.18 6.88 21.67
N ARG A 196 -1.51 5.68 21.22
CA ARG A 196 -1.77 5.35 19.81
C ARG A 196 -2.82 6.25 19.17
N THR A 197 -3.78 6.76 19.95
CA THR A 197 -4.87 7.59 19.43
C THR A 197 -4.33 8.82 18.73
N TYR A 198 -3.33 9.49 19.30
CA TYR A 198 -2.72 10.66 18.69
C TYR A 198 -1.99 10.33 17.38
N ALA A 199 -1.27 9.21 17.34
CA ALA A 199 -0.60 8.79 16.10
C ALA A 199 -1.62 8.49 14.99
N ASN A 200 -2.73 7.84 15.31
CA ASN A 200 -3.83 7.62 14.37
C ASN A 200 -4.47 8.93 13.92
N GLU A 201 -4.73 9.86 14.84
CA GLU A 201 -5.33 11.15 14.52
C GLU A 201 -4.47 11.94 13.52
N ILE A 202 -3.15 11.96 13.71
CA ILE A 202 -2.22 12.62 12.79
C ILE A 202 -2.16 11.84 11.46
N ALA A 203 -2.03 10.51 11.49
CA ALA A 203 -2.04 9.70 10.28
C ALA A 203 -3.29 9.94 9.41
N TYR A 204 -4.45 10.14 10.04
CA TYR A 204 -5.72 10.39 9.34
C TYR A 204 -5.80 11.78 8.70
N GLU A 205 -5.12 12.78 9.24
CA GLU A 205 -5.00 14.10 8.61
C GLU A 205 -4.02 14.08 7.41
N LEU A 206 -3.02 13.19 7.44
CA LEU A 206 -1.98 13.17 6.42
C LEU A 206 -2.31 12.26 5.23
N ARG A 207 -2.84 11.05 5.49
CA ARG A 207 -3.02 9.99 4.48
C ARG A 207 -4.11 10.28 3.47
N GLU A 208 -3.98 9.82 2.24
CA GLU A 208 -4.95 9.98 1.15
C GLU A 208 -6.37 9.53 1.51
N ARG A 209 -6.50 8.38 2.16
CA ARG A 209 -7.81 7.88 2.62
C ARG A 209 -8.51 8.89 3.53
N GLY A 210 -7.76 9.71 4.27
CA GLY A 210 -8.28 10.67 5.22
C GLY A 210 -8.98 9.99 6.40
N ARG A 211 -10.12 10.52 6.80
CA ARG A 211 -10.89 10.13 7.98
C ARG A 211 -12.39 10.21 7.74
N TRP A 212 -13.18 9.59 8.59
CA TRP A 212 -14.62 9.78 8.59
C TRP A 212 -14.96 11.23 8.92
N LYS A 213 -15.87 11.82 8.15
CA LYS A 213 -16.42 13.16 8.46
C LYS A 213 -17.19 13.08 9.76
N ARG A 214 -16.96 14.06 10.63
CA ARG A 214 -17.64 14.17 11.92
C ARG A 214 -18.19 15.58 12.13
N ILE A 215 -19.26 15.66 12.91
CA ILE A 215 -19.92 16.89 13.35
C ILE A 215 -20.11 16.85 14.87
N ASN A 216 -20.63 17.93 15.45
CA ASN A 216 -20.95 18.01 16.89
C ASN A 216 -19.75 17.69 17.79
N GLN A 217 -18.57 18.19 17.44
CA GLN A 217 -17.37 18.04 18.25
C GLN A 217 -17.53 18.79 19.58
N LYS A 218 -17.34 18.08 20.69
CA LYS A 218 -17.47 18.65 22.05
C LYS A 218 -16.16 19.14 22.63
N ASP A 219 -15.04 18.78 22.02
CA ASP A 219 -13.69 19.15 22.43
C ASP A 219 -12.75 19.21 21.20
N ASN A 220 -11.46 19.41 21.45
CA ASN A 220 -10.45 19.51 20.38
C ASN A 220 -10.11 18.17 19.71
N PHE A 221 -10.74 17.07 20.12
CA PHE A 221 -10.48 15.75 19.56
C PHE A 221 -11.54 15.37 18.51
N TYR A 222 -11.17 15.44 17.26
CA TYR A 222 -12.04 15.19 16.12
C TYR A 222 -12.76 13.84 16.20
N TYR A 223 -12.10 12.81 16.70
CA TYR A 223 -12.66 11.45 16.81
C TYR A 223 -13.85 11.31 17.77
N LYS A 224 -14.11 12.30 18.61
CA LYS A 224 -15.24 12.31 19.56
C LYS A 224 -16.54 12.89 18.98
N GLY A 225 -16.51 13.45 17.78
CA GLY A 225 -17.71 13.91 17.10
C GLY A 225 -18.56 12.77 16.52
N ASP A 226 -19.80 13.09 16.15
CA ASP A 226 -20.73 12.16 15.52
C ASP A 226 -20.32 11.90 14.06
N ILE A 227 -20.33 10.62 13.65
CA ILE A 227 -19.99 10.23 12.28
C ILE A 227 -21.12 10.62 11.34
N VAL A 228 -20.80 11.28 10.23
CA VAL A 228 -21.72 11.57 9.15
C VAL A 228 -21.77 10.37 8.20
N ASN A 229 -22.97 9.84 7.98
CA ASN A 229 -23.20 8.76 7.04
C ASN A 229 -24.04 9.22 5.86
N PHE A 230 -23.90 8.54 4.72
CA PHE A 230 -24.81 8.67 3.60
C PHE A 230 -26.18 8.10 3.95
N ALA A 231 -27.25 8.66 3.37
CA ALA A 231 -28.58 8.13 3.42
C ALA A 231 -29.29 8.36 2.08
N GLU A 232 -30.45 7.76 1.89
CA GLU A 232 -31.27 8.04 0.74
C GLU A 232 -31.63 9.54 0.68
N GLY A 233 -31.41 10.19 -0.45
CA GLY A 233 -31.59 11.63 -0.61
C GLY A 233 -30.60 12.51 0.17
N TYR A 234 -29.50 11.94 0.71
CA TYR A 234 -28.52 12.68 1.51
C TYR A 234 -27.09 12.24 1.17
N TYR A 235 -26.44 13.01 0.29
CA TYR A 235 -25.07 12.76 -0.20
C TYR A 235 -24.12 13.92 0.16
N PRO A 236 -23.61 13.98 1.39
CA PRO A 236 -22.73 15.07 1.82
C PRO A 236 -21.31 14.92 1.26
N ASP A 237 -20.71 16.05 0.86
CA ASP A 237 -19.28 16.12 0.58
C ASP A 237 -18.46 16.01 1.87
N GLY A 238 -17.32 15.31 1.80
CA GLY A 238 -16.44 15.12 2.94
C GLY A 238 -15.73 16.39 3.40
N ASN A 239 -15.36 17.27 2.47
CA ASN A 239 -14.47 18.41 2.69
C ASN A 239 -15.20 19.74 2.87
N SER A 240 -16.46 19.83 2.49
CA SER A 240 -17.28 21.04 2.56
C SER A 240 -18.62 20.80 3.26
N ASN A 241 -19.47 21.82 3.33
CA ASN A 241 -20.83 21.70 3.83
C ASN A 241 -21.85 21.39 2.74
N TYR A 242 -21.40 21.11 1.51
CA TYR A 242 -22.29 20.74 0.42
C TYR A 242 -22.98 19.40 0.68
N VAL A 243 -24.26 19.32 0.32
CA VAL A 243 -25.07 18.09 0.36
C VAL A 243 -25.85 17.99 -0.93
N GLY A 244 -25.64 16.92 -1.68
CA GLY A 244 -26.48 16.55 -2.83
C GLY A 244 -27.70 15.75 -2.37
N ASN A 245 -28.80 15.86 -3.10
CA ASN A 245 -30.01 15.08 -2.85
C ASN A 245 -30.04 13.76 -3.65
N SER A 246 -29.05 13.55 -4.50
CA SER A 246 -28.87 12.34 -5.30
C SER A 246 -27.40 12.05 -5.58
N LEU A 247 -27.11 10.82 -5.97
CA LEU A 247 -25.76 10.41 -6.41
C LEU A 247 -25.26 11.31 -7.56
N LYS A 248 -26.14 11.61 -8.52
CA LYS A 248 -25.77 12.47 -9.65
C LYS A 248 -25.40 13.89 -9.21
N GLU A 249 -26.11 14.48 -8.27
CA GLU A 249 -25.81 15.83 -7.80
C GLU A 249 -24.44 15.91 -7.10
N ILE A 250 -24.09 14.93 -6.29
CA ILE A 250 -22.75 14.90 -5.66
C ILE A 250 -21.64 14.62 -6.69
N GLU A 251 -21.89 13.78 -7.69
CA GLU A 251 -20.94 13.56 -8.80
C GLU A 251 -20.71 14.86 -9.58
N ASP A 252 -21.78 15.57 -9.97
CA ASP A 252 -21.69 16.84 -10.68
C ASP A 252 -20.96 17.91 -9.84
N TYR A 253 -21.15 17.90 -8.52
CA TYR A 253 -20.42 18.78 -7.61
C TYR A 253 -18.91 18.47 -7.59
N TYR A 254 -18.53 17.20 -7.50
CA TYR A 254 -17.12 16.79 -7.54
C TYR A 254 -16.45 17.14 -8.86
N GLN A 255 -17.14 16.94 -9.99
CA GLN A 255 -16.60 17.27 -11.32
C GLN A 255 -16.28 18.75 -11.49
N LYS A 256 -17.06 19.66 -10.89
CA LYS A 256 -16.80 21.12 -10.93
C LYS A 256 -15.46 21.48 -10.29
N ASP A 257 -15.02 20.71 -9.29
CA ASP A 257 -13.74 20.88 -8.62
C ASP A 257 -12.62 20.01 -9.24
N GLY A 258 -12.87 19.36 -10.38
CA GLY A 258 -11.93 18.45 -11.03
C GLY A 258 -11.73 17.14 -10.26
N ARG A 259 -12.62 16.80 -9.32
CA ARG A 259 -12.61 15.57 -8.54
C ARG A 259 -13.55 14.53 -9.17
N ASP A 260 -13.29 13.26 -8.91
CA ASP A 260 -14.15 12.15 -9.32
C ASP A 260 -14.69 11.41 -8.10
N PHE A 261 -16.00 11.53 -7.86
CA PHE A 261 -16.67 10.92 -6.72
C PHE A 261 -16.62 9.39 -6.79
N ARG A 262 -16.89 8.81 -7.95
CA ARG A 262 -16.90 7.32 -8.11
C ARG A 262 -15.52 6.74 -7.87
N LYS A 263 -14.51 7.28 -8.54
CA LYS A 263 -13.12 6.87 -8.37
C LYS A 263 -12.68 6.99 -6.90
N ARG A 264 -13.05 8.08 -6.23
CA ARG A 264 -12.76 8.29 -4.82
C ARG A 264 -13.33 7.18 -3.94
N TYR A 265 -14.61 6.84 -4.09
CA TYR A 265 -15.25 5.84 -3.23
C TYR A 265 -14.86 4.42 -3.60
N TYR A 266 -14.63 4.09 -4.85
CA TYR A 266 -14.02 2.82 -5.25
C TYR A 266 -12.62 2.64 -4.63
N SER A 267 -11.78 3.67 -4.62
CA SER A 267 -10.46 3.60 -3.97
C SER A 267 -10.53 3.35 -2.47
N LEU A 268 -11.65 3.70 -1.83
CA LEU A 268 -11.93 3.41 -0.42
C LEU A 268 -12.49 2.00 -0.18
N GLY A 269 -12.75 1.22 -1.25
CA GLY A 269 -13.41 -0.08 -1.20
C GLY A 269 -14.91 0.01 -0.98
N LEU A 270 -15.53 1.14 -1.36
CA LEU A 270 -16.96 1.38 -1.24
C LEU A 270 -17.59 1.48 -2.63
N ASP A 271 -18.73 0.82 -2.81
CA ASP A 271 -19.51 0.91 -4.03
C ASP A 271 -20.36 2.21 -4.01
N PRO A 272 -20.14 3.15 -4.94
CA PRO A 272 -20.89 4.41 -5.02
C PRO A 272 -22.40 4.23 -5.16
N GLU A 273 -22.86 3.11 -5.72
CA GLU A 273 -24.31 2.81 -5.85
C GLU A 273 -24.93 2.34 -4.52
N ASN A 274 -24.10 1.92 -3.54
CA ASN A 274 -24.54 1.31 -2.29
C ASN A 274 -23.93 1.99 -1.05
N LEU A 275 -24.05 3.34 -0.98
CA LEU A 275 -23.46 4.13 0.09
C LEU A 275 -24.36 4.31 1.32
N SER A 276 -25.67 4.03 1.24
CA SER A 276 -26.58 4.22 2.38
C SER A 276 -26.06 3.55 3.65
N GLY A 277 -25.97 4.29 4.75
CA GLY A 277 -25.41 3.85 6.03
C GLY A 277 -23.87 3.80 6.07
N LYS A 278 -23.17 4.07 4.98
CA LYS A 278 -21.70 4.12 4.97
C LYS A 278 -21.20 5.50 5.41
N PRO A 279 -20.00 5.55 6.06
CA PRO A 279 -19.45 6.83 6.49
C PRO A 279 -18.98 7.69 5.31
N VAL A 280 -19.19 8.99 5.43
CA VAL A 280 -18.60 9.99 4.55
C VAL A 280 -17.15 10.20 4.93
N TYR A 281 -16.26 10.31 3.94
CA TYR A 281 -14.85 10.52 4.16
C TYR A 281 -14.43 11.96 3.86
N LYS A 282 -13.72 12.56 4.81
CA LYS A 282 -12.94 13.79 4.62
C LYS A 282 -11.55 13.38 4.13
N ASP A 283 -11.06 14.03 3.09
CA ASP A 283 -9.73 13.75 2.53
C ASP A 283 -8.61 14.15 3.50
N GLY A 284 -7.52 13.45 3.43
CA GLY A 284 -6.29 13.87 4.09
C GLY A 284 -5.51 14.89 3.23
N ARG A 285 -4.42 15.39 3.80
CA ARG A 285 -3.61 16.46 3.19
C ARG A 285 -2.84 16.01 1.95
N PHE A 286 -2.43 14.74 1.89
CA PHE A 286 -1.57 14.22 0.83
C PHE A 286 -2.22 13.09 0.06
N THR A 287 -2.08 13.12 -1.26
CA THR A 287 -2.32 11.97 -2.14
C THR A 287 -1.13 11.02 -2.11
N HIS A 288 -1.32 9.78 -2.52
CA HIS A 288 -0.25 8.77 -2.54
C HIS A 288 0.43 8.52 -1.17
N VAL A 289 -0.30 8.71 -0.08
CA VAL A 289 0.15 8.41 1.29
C VAL A 289 -0.84 7.47 1.94
N LYS A 290 -0.37 6.29 2.34
CA LYS A 290 -1.10 5.38 3.24
C LYS A 290 -0.50 5.51 4.63
N GLY A 291 -1.30 5.43 5.68
CA GLY A 291 -0.76 5.59 7.04
C GLY A 291 -1.72 5.19 8.14
N LEU A 292 -1.14 4.78 9.25
CA LEU A 292 -1.82 4.45 10.50
C LEU A 292 -0.91 4.74 11.70
N GLY A 293 -1.50 4.82 12.88
CA GLY A 293 -0.76 4.94 14.14
C GLY A 293 -0.64 3.59 14.84
N TRP A 294 0.51 3.34 15.43
CA TRP A 294 0.76 2.20 16.31
C TRP A 294 1.61 2.60 17.51
N VAL A 295 1.94 1.64 18.36
CA VAL A 295 2.91 1.81 19.46
C VAL A 295 4.01 0.82 19.24
N ILE A 296 5.26 1.28 19.32
CA ILE A 296 6.43 0.43 19.29
C ILE A 296 6.85 0.16 20.74
N PRO A 297 6.69 -1.09 21.22
CA PRO A 297 7.01 -1.43 22.61
C PRO A 297 8.48 -1.18 22.98
N GLU A 298 9.40 -1.48 22.05
CA GLU A 298 10.85 -1.34 22.24
C GLU A 298 11.26 0.11 22.58
N TYR A 299 10.62 1.10 21.93
CA TYR A 299 10.90 2.51 22.18
C TYR A 299 9.92 3.16 23.15
N ASN A 300 8.86 2.41 23.53
CA ASN A 300 7.74 2.92 24.32
C ASN A 300 7.24 4.27 23.77
N ARG A 301 6.95 4.31 22.45
CA ARG A 301 6.51 5.51 21.73
C ARG A 301 5.39 5.16 20.75
N ALA A 302 4.45 6.10 20.62
CA ALA A 302 3.51 6.09 19.52
C ALA A 302 4.23 6.58 18.25
N GLN A 303 3.96 5.88 17.15
CA GLN A 303 4.57 6.12 15.86
C GLN A 303 3.50 6.23 14.79
N ILE A 304 3.68 7.17 13.88
CA ILE A 304 2.92 7.30 12.64
C ILE A 304 3.67 6.48 11.60
N SER A 305 3.11 5.37 11.17
CA SER A 305 3.69 4.54 10.11
C SER A 305 3.03 4.85 8.78
N MET A 306 3.81 5.15 7.78
CA MET A 306 3.32 5.58 6.47
C MET A 306 4.04 4.88 5.33
N ASN A 307 3.30 4.67 4.24
CA ASN A 307 3.84 4.27 2.96
C ASN A 307 3.55 5.39 1.95
N LEU A 308 4.61 6.00 1.45
CA LEU A 308 4.56 6.97 0.36
C LEU A 308 4.61 6.20 -0.95
N THR A 309 3.47 6.06 -1.62
CA THR A 309 3.36 5.26 -2.85
C THR A 309 3.80 6.02 -4.10
N ASN A 310 4.00 7.34 -3.98
CA ASN A 310 4.65 8.17 -4.98
C ASN A 310 5.34 9.37 -4.31
N TYR A 311 6.62 9.23 -3.98
CA TYR A 311 7.41 10.27 -3.31
C TYR A 311 7.68 11.51 -4.18
N LYS A 312 7.46 11.41 -5.49
CA LYS A 312 7.59 12.56 -6.42
C LYS A 312 6.42 13.54 -6.27
N ILE A 313 5.25 13.05 -5.80
CA ILE A 313 4.04 13.84 -5.55
C ILE A 313 3.96 14.24 -4.08
N SER A 314 4.19 13.30 -3.16
CA SER A 314 4.15 13.52 -1.71
C SER A 314 5.49 13.14 -1.10
N SER A 315 6.33 14.14 -0.89
CA SER A 315 7.72 13.95 -0.47
C SER A 315 7.87 13.72 1.05
N ILE A 316 8.95 13.05 1.44
CA ILE A 316 9.24 12.76 2.86
C ILE A 316 9.33 14.02 3.71
N HIS A 317 9.92 15.11 3.19
CA HIS A 317 10.09 16.36 3.92
C HIS A 317 8.80 17.13 4.11
N GLU A 318 7.90 17.16 3.11
CA GLU A 318 6.59 17.80 3.24
C GLU A 318 5.71 17.06 4.26
N ILE A 319 5.76 15.72 4.24
CA ILE A 319 5.03 14.90 5.19
C ILE A 319 5.57 15.07 6.61
N TYR A 320 6.90 15.14 6.76
CA TYR A 320 7.53 15.39 8.07
C TYR A 320 7.12 16.74 8.65
N ASP A 321 7.21 17.81 7.86
CA ASP A 321 6.80 19.14 8.28
C ASP A 321 5.32 19.17 8.67
N ALA A 322 4.45 18.56 7.87
CA ALA A 322 3.02 18.46 8.16
C ALA A 322 2.73 17.63 9.43
N ALA A 323 3.48 16.55 9.67
CA ALA A 323 3.36 15.77 10.90
C ALA A 323 3.78 16.57 12.13
N CYS A 324 4.82 17.41 12.01
CA CYS A 324 5.22 18.33 13.07
C CYS A 324 4.11 19.35 13.39
N GLU A 325 3.52 19.97 12.34
CA GLU A 325 2.39 20.90 12.50
C GLU A 325 1.18 20.23 13.20
N GLU A 326 0.83 19.02 12.78
CA GLU A 326 -0.28 18.28 13.37
C GLU A 326 -0.01 17.80 14.80
N ALA A 327 1.23 17.45 15.11
CA ALA A 327 1.65 17.12 16.47
C ALA A 327 1.55 18.34 17.39
N GLU A 328 2.05 19.51 16.94
CA GLU A 328 2.02 20.75 17.70
C GLU A 328 0.58 21.20 18.03
N LYS A 329 -0.37 21.11 17.07
CA LYS A 329 -1.79 21.39 17.31
C LYS A 329 -2.41 20.53 18.41
N ARG A 330 -1.80 19.38 18.71
CA ARG A 330 -2.23 18.43 19.76
C ARG A 330 -1.37 18.48 21.03
N GLY A 331 -0.50 19.49 21.15
CA GLY A 331 0.40 19.65 22.29
C GLY A 331 1.51 18.60 22.34
N LEU A 332 1.83 17.98 21.19
CA LEU A 332 2.85 16.95 21.04
C LEU A 332 4.06 17.45 20.26
N ARG A 333 5.12 16.65 20.26
CA ARG A 333 6.32 16.85 19.45
C ARG A 333 6.68 15.59 18.68
N VAL A 334 7.12 15.75 17.45
CA VAL A 334 7.87 14.74 16.73
C VAL A 334 9.26 14.61 17.38
N THR A 335 9.68 13.39 17.67
CA THR A 335 10.98 13.10 18.32
C THR A 335 12.02 12.55 17.37
N GLY A 336 11.61 12.17 16.16
CA GLY A 336 12.46 11.66 15.11
C GLY A 336 11.64 10.96 14.04
N SER A 337 12.33 10.51 13.00
CA SER A 337 11.73 9.72 11.92
C SER A 337 12.73 8.67 11.44
N GLU A 338 12.21 7.64 10.79
CA GLU A 338 13.02 6.59 10.19
C GLU A 338 12.47 6.21 8.81
N ILE A 339 13.36 5.91 7.90
CA ILE A 339 13.07 5.29 6.62
C ILE A 339 13.34 3.79 6.78
N VAL A 340 12.38 2.96 6.38
CA VAL A 340 12.52 1.51 6.47
C VAL A 340 12.81 0.94 5.08
N GLY A 341 13.91 0.19 4.96
CA GLY A 341 14.35 -0.40 3.70
C GLY A 341 15.02 0.62 2.76
N LEU A 342 15.03 0.27 1.48
CA LEU A 342 15.68 1.07 0.45
C LEU A 342 14.87 2.32 0.10
N VAL A 343 15.59 3.40 -0.23
CA VAL A 343 15.00 4.68 -0.61
C VAL A 343 15.68 5.24 -1.85
N PRO A 344 14.94 5.80 -2.82
CA PRO A 344 15.54 6.46 -3.96
C PRO A 344 16.42 7.65 -3.52
N TYR A 345 17.65 7.71 -4.02
CA TYR A 345 18.60 8.80 -3.73
C TYR A 345 17.97 10.19 -3.89
N GLN A 346 17.17 10.37 -4.96
CA GLN A 346 16.50 11.64 -5.25
C GLN A 346 15.56 12.10 -4.14
N ALA A 347 14.93 11.19 -3.39
CA ALA A 347 14.07 11.55 -2.27
C ALA A 347 14.87 12.17 -1.12
N ILE A 348 16.06 11.64 -0.84
CA ILE A 348 16.98 12.18 0.19
C ILE A 348 17.59 13.50 -0.26
N GLU A 349 18.03 13.59 -1.51
CA GLU A 349 18.57 14.83 -2.08
C GLU A 349 17.56 15.97 -2.01
N ASN A 350 16.31 15.70 -2.40
CA ASN A 350 15.22 16.69 -2.36
C ASN A 350 14.93 17.14 -0.92
N ALA A 351 14.93 16.23 0.04
CA ALA A 351 14.77 16.56 1.46
C ALA A 351 15.92 17.44 1.97
N GLY A 352 17.17 17.10 1.63
CA GLY A 352 18.33 17.92 1.96
C GLY A 352 18.22 19.35 1.41
N LYS A 353 17.90 19.49 0.13
CA LYS A 353 17.67 20.78 -0.53
C LYS A 353 16.55 21.59 0.12
N HIS A 354 15.45 20.94 0.50
CA HIS A 354 14.32 21.59 1.17
C HIS A 354 14.77 22.23 2.51
N TYR A 355 15.45 21.47 3.36
CA TYR A 355 15.87 22.00 4.67
C TYR A 355 17.00 23.02 4.59
N LEU A 356 17.91 22.91 3.62
CA LEU A 356 18.89 23.97 3.35
C LEU A 356 18.22 25.30 3.01
N ARG A 357 17.23 25.28 2.11
CA ARG A 357 16.44 26.47 1.74
C ARG A 357 15.68 27.03 2.96
N LYS A 358 15.06 26.17 3.75
CA LYS A 358 14.32 26.57 4.97
C LYS A 358 15.24 27.23 6.00
N MET A 359 16.53 26.86 6.00
CA MET A 359 17.56 27.49 6.83
C MET A 359 18.19 28.74 6.21
N GLY A 360 17.74 29.19 5.03
CA GLY A 360 18.31 30.34 4.32
C GLY A 360 19.67 30.06 3.68
N LYS A 361 20.03 28.79 3.47
CA LYS A 361 21.28 28.37 2.81
C LYS A 361 21.03 28.00 1.36
N SER A 362 22.04 28.18 0.50
CA SER A 362 21.98 27.71 -0.88
C SER A 362 21.96 26.17 -0.92
N SER A 363 21.18 25.62 -1.83
CA SER A 363 21.02 24.17 -2.05
C SER A 363 21.61 23.73 -3.38
#